data_6653810c363f6b00195c259b5991252a
#
_entry.id   6653810c363f6b00195c259b5991252a
#
_cell.length_a   1.000
_cell.length_b   1.000
_cell.length_c   1.000
_cell.angle_alpha   90.00
_cell.angle_beta   90.00
_cell.angle_gamma   90.00
#
_symmetry.space_group_name_H-M   'P 1'
#
loop_
_entity.id
_entity.type
_entity.pdbx_description
1 polymer ?
#
loop_
_entity_poly.entity_id
_entity_poly.type
_entity_poly.pdbx_seq_one_letter_code
_entity_poly.pdbx_strand_id
1 'polypeptide(L)'
;MKRFGRDTTAIAALVLTTFVLFGSPVAAVAQQTEWLRWGGPRGDFMTEVSGLAESWPESGPPEIWSRPLGAGHSAILVADGRLFTMYRVSHGPGGGQPWTPSETVIAMDAATGETLWEYSYPSRNQDFGQGAGPHATPLIVGGRLFTSGTNKELHVFDPATGTLLWSKNLVTELGAPPLLIRSMVKPGYGVTPLPYKDTIIMQVGGPGQSVMALRQSDGEVVWRAGSFLVSHSPAGLISVDGRLHLIVFAGQAVIGMDPDTGRVRWAHAHDAGNDFNFQVPLYDDDDKILFFSSGYIGGSRAIRLVLDGDVVHTEELWYDPRLRFTFLNPLRIGDFVYGTSGQSATAILTATHVASGETAWRARGFSRASMLFADGKAILMEEDGDLSLVRLAPDGLETLATTPLFDTTAWTVPTLVGTMLYARDRERIVALELGAR
;
A
#
# COMPACT_ATOMS: atom_id res chain seq x y z
N MET A 1 14.92 97.69 -39.04
CA MET A 1 13.92 96.67 -38.81
C MET A 1 14.64 95.32 -38.67
N LYS A 2 14.81 94.84 -37.42
CA LYS A 2 15.51 93.57 -37.13
C LYS A 2 14.48 92.45 -36.80
N ARG A 3 14.56 91.35 -37.51
CA ARG A 3 13.80 90.11 -37.22
C ARG A 3 14.63 89.21 -36.35
N PHE A 4 14.05 88.84 -35.27
CA PHE A 4 14.60 87.81 -34.35
C PHE A 4 14.16 86.39 -34.82
N GLY A 5 15.11 85.53 -35.03
CA GLY A 5 14.87 84.06 -35.22
C GLY A 5 14.74 83.42 -33.84
N ARG A 6 13.81 82.46 -33.73
CA ARG A 6 13.68 81.61 -32.57
C ARG A 6 14.18 80.21 -32.96
N ASP A 7 15.25 79.79 -32.29
CA ASP A 7 15.72 78.41 -32.32
C ASP A 7 14.88 77.56 -31.35
N THR A 8 14.28 76.52 -31.83
CA THR A 8 13.60 75.47 -31.03
C THR A 8 14.45 74.20 -31.00
N THR A 9 15.11 73.99 -29.85
CA THR A 9 15.83 72.73 -29.59
C THR A 9 14.83 71.71 -29.08
N ALA A 10 14.63 70.62 -29.81
CA ALA A 10 13.84 69.47 -29.43
C ALA A 10 14.70 68.53 -28.58
N ILE A 11 14.31 68.30 -27.34
CA ILE A 11 14.91 67.29 -26.43
C ILE A 11 14.14 65.99 -26.64
N ALA A 12 14.78 64.97 -27.20
CA ALA A 12 14.23 63.60 -27.27
C ALA A 12 14.45 62.92 -25.95
N ALA A 13 13.38 62.63 -25.22
CA ALA A 13 13.41 61.81 -23.99
C ALA A 13 13.38 60.35 -24.37
N LEU A 14 14.46 59.66 -24.10
CA LEU A 14 14.57 58.17 -24.26
C LEU A 14 13.93 57.52 -23.03
N VAL A 15 12.75 56.89 -23.18
CA VAL A 15 12.10 56.10 -22.14
C VAL A 15 12.66 54.70 -22.17
N LEU A 16 13.53 54.34 -21.24
CA LEU A 16 14.00 52.96 -21.01
C LEU A 16 12.92 52.17 -20.26
N THR A 17 12.18 51.32 -20.92
CA THR A 17 11.23 50.40 -20.29
C THR A 17 11.99 49.17 -19.80
N THR A 18 12.24 49.10 -18.51
CA THR A 18 12.85 47.94 -17.86
C THR A 18 11.75 46.88 -17.67
N PHE A 19 11.81 45.80 -18.45
CA PHE A 19 10.97 44.62 -18.20
C PHE A 19 11.56 43.84 -17.00
N VAL A 20 10.92 43.93 -15.86
CA VAL A 20 11.19 43.07 -14.70
C VAL A 20 10.41 41.74 -14.94
N LEU A 21 11.11 40.71 -15.34
CA LEU A 21 10.58 39.34 -15.37
C LEU A 21 10.38 38.88 -13.90
N PHE A 22 9.16 38.94 -13.43
CA PHE A 22 8.77 38.21 -12.24
C PHE A 22 8.71 36.72 -12.57
N GLY A 23 9.81 36.00 -12.36
CA GLY A 23 9.79 34.56 -12.27
C GLY A 23 8.98 34.18 -11.04
N SER A 24 7.79 33.59 -11.25
CA SER A 24 7.06 32.95 -10.16
C SER A 24 7.97 31.87 -9.55
N PRO A 25 8.17 31.84 -8.23
CA PRO A 25 8.90 30.75 -7.63
C PRO A 25 8.11 29.46 -7.89
N VAL A 26 8.71 28.52 -8.61
CA VAL A 26 8.23 27.15 -8.64
C VAL A 26 8.34 26.67 -7.19
N ALA A 27 7.21 26.48 -6.55
CA ALA A 27 7.17 25.90 -5.20
C ALA A 27 7.87 24.53 -5.31
N ALA A 28 9.01 24.39 -4.64
CA ALA A 28 9.64 23.09 -4.50
C ALA A 28 8.63 22.19 -3.80
N VAL A 29 8.13 21.17 -4.50
CA VAL A 29 7.31 20.12 -3.88
C VAL A 29 8.20 19.51 -2.80
N ALA A 30 7.77 19.60 -1.55
CA ALA A 30 8.50 18.96 -0.45
C ALA A 30 8.59 17.48 -0.77
N GLN A 31 9.82 17.00 -0.99
CA GLN A 31 10.07 15.60 -1.31
C GLN A 31 9.58 14.75 -0.12
N GLN A 32 8.74 13.75 -0.40
CA GLN A 32 8.24 12.86 0.64
C GLN A 32 9.40 12.11 1.27
N THR A 33 9.51 12.20 2.59
CA THR A 33 10.62 11.63 3.36
C THR A 33 10.22 10.43 4.21
N GLU A 34 8.93 10.06 4.21
CA GLU A 34 8.38 9.04 5.10
C GLU A 34 7.37 8.12 4.39
N TRP A 35 7.29 6.86 4.86
CA TRP A 35 6.32 5.86 4.44
C TRP A 35 5.83 5.10 5.68
N LEU A 36 4.76 5.59 6.32
CA LEU A 36 4.41 5.24 7.70
C LEU A 36 3.40 4.09 7.83
N ARG A 37 2.82 3.63 6.72
CA ARG A 37 1.77 2.61 6.71
C ARG A 37 1.70 1.86 5.39
N TRP A 38 0.92 0.78 5.37
CA TRP A 38 0.53 0.07 4.16
C TRP A 38 -0.07 1.02 3.12
N GLY A 39 0.38 0.90 1.88
CA GLY A 39 -0.07 1.75 0.79
C GLY A 39 0.50 3.16 0.79
N GLY A 40 1.43 3.48 1.70
CA GLY A 40 2.09 4.79 1.76
C GLY A 40 1.23 5.91 2.33
N PRO A 41 1.53 7.16 1.98
CA PRO A 41 0.94 8.34 2.64
C PRO A 41 -0.57 8.38 2.63
N ARG A 42 -1.18 8.01 1.51
CA ARG A 42 -2.63 8.00 1.32
C ARG A 42 -3.25 6.61 1.47
N GLY A 43 -2.42 5.55 1.45
CA GLY A 43 -2.88 4.16 1.48
C GLY A 43 -3.33 3.63 0.12
N ASP A 44 -2.95 4.29 -0.98
CA ASP A 44 -3.33 4.00 -2.36
C ASP A 44 -2.15 3.56 -3.23
N PHE A 45 -0.95 3.40 -2.65
CA PHE A 45 0.31 3.08 -3.32
C PHE A 45 0.77 4.14 -4.32
N MET A 46 0.32 5.37 -4.13
CA MET A 46 0.72 6.51 -4.94
C MET A 46 1.47 7.53 -4.08
N THR A 47 2.48 8.16 -4.67
CA THR A 47 3.29 9.19 -4.01
C THR A 47 3.61 10.32 -4.97
N GLU A 48 3.79 11.53 -4.46
CA GLU A 48 4.10 12.75 -5.23
C GLU A 48 5.60 12.98 -5.39
N VAL A 49 6.39 11.91 -5.36
CA VAL A 49 7.82 11.95 -5.66
C VAL A 49 8.03 12.33 -7.12
N SER A 50 9.10 13.06 -7.40
CA SER A 50 9.54 13.44 -8.74
C SER A 50 11.03 13.19 -8.93
N GLY A 51 11.48 13.17 -10.19
CA GLY A 51 12.90 13.00 -10.54
C GLY A 51 13.34 11.54 -10.68
N LEU A 52 12.40 10.62 -10.89
CA LEU A 52 12.73 9.24 -11.26
C LEU A 52 13.35 9.18 -12.66
N ALA A 53 14.34 8.32 -12.84
CA ALA A 53 14.98 8.09 -14.13
C ALA A 53 13.97 7.61 -15.17
N GLU A 54 14.27 7.90 -16.45
CA GLU A 54 13.48 7.44 -17.58
C GLU A 54 13.87 6.02 -18.04
N SER A 55 15.04 5.56 -17.62
CA SER A 55 15.58 4.23 -17.89
C SER A 55 16.66 3.87 -16.90
N TRP A 56 17.00 2.60 -16.82
CA TRP A 56 18.10 2.09 -16.03
C TRP A 56 19.17 1.49 -16.94
N PRO A 57 20.46 1.39 -16.51
CA PRO A 57 21.45 0.56 -17.16
C PRO A 57 20.99 -0.91 -17.26
N GLU A 58 21.58 -1.68 -18.14
CA GLU A 58 21.32 -3.13 -18.27
C GLU A 58 21.53 -3.88 -16.93
N SER A 59 22.42 -3.37 -16.07
CA SER A 59 22.65 -3.89 -14.71
C SER A 59 21.58 -3.51 -13.69
N GLY A 60 20.53 -2.80 -14.10
CA GLY A 60 19.49 -2.28 -13.21
C GLY A 60 19.83 -0.92 -12.58
N PRO A 61 18.96 -0.41 -11.70
CA PRO A 61 19.22 0.80 -10.94
C PRO A 61 20.36 0.58 -9.95
N PRO A 62 21.11 1.63 -9.56
CA PRO A 62 22.20 1.50 -8.62
C PRO A 62 21.74 0.93 -7.28
N GLU A 63 22.35 -0.19 -6.87
CA GLU A 63 22.21 -0.73 -5.53
C GLU A 63 23.07 0.10 -4.57
N ILE A 64 22.46 0.70 -3.56
CA ILE A 64 23.15 1.47 -2.53
C ILE A 64 23.65 0.53 -1.45
N TRP A 65 22.81 -0.39 -1.03
CA TRP A 65 23.17 -1.49 -0.14
C TRP A 65 22.18 -2.65 -0.32
N SER A 66 22.65 -3.85 0.02
CA SER A 66 21.80 -5.03 0.21
C SER A 66 22.33 -5.88 1.36
N ARG A 67 21.42 -6.65 1.96
CA ARG A 67 21.79 -7.58 3.02
C ARG A 67 20.82 -8.75 3.11
N PRO A 68 21.25 -9.88 3.70
CA PRO A 68 20.34 -10.95 4.06
C PRO A 68 19.25 -10.45 5.02
N LEU A 69 18.01 -10.91 4.80
CA LEU A 69 16.87 -10.77 5.68
C LEU A 69 16.10 -12.10 5.66
N GLY A 70 15.42 -12.43 6.74
CA GLY A 70 14.64 -13.67 6.79
C GLY A 70 13.33 -13.57 6.01
N ALA A 71 12.61 -14.69 5.93
CA ALA A 71 11.35 -14.82 5.23
C ALA A 71 10.22 -13.93 5.82
N GLY A 72 9.19 -13.72 5.02
CA GLY A 72 8.01 -12.93 5.35
C GLY A 72 7.62 -12.01 4.22
N HIS A 73 6.41 -11.46 4.31
CA HIS A 73 5.83 -10.56 3.32
C HIS A 73 5.48 -9.18 3.89
N SER A 74 5.98 -8.89 5.10
CA SER A 74 5.81 -7.59 5.75
C SER A 74 6.49 -6.51 4.91
N ALA A 75 5.73 -5.50 4.47
CA ALA A 75 6.30 -4.37 3.74
C ALA A 75 7.17 -3.50 4.65
N ILE A 76 7.95 -2.64 4.03
CA ILE A 76 8.94 -1.80 4.67
C ILE A 76 8.31 -0.44 4.97
N LEU A 77 8.44 0.05 6.20
CA LEU A 77 8.15 1.44 6.53
C LEU A 77 9.42 2.25 6.60
N VAL A 78 9.31 3.54 6.35
CA VAL A 78 10.40 4.50 6.49
C VAL A 78 9.95 5.68 7.34
N ALA A 79 10.68 5.97 8.41
CA ALA A 79 10.46 7.13 9.26
C ALA A 79 11.78 7.58 9.88
N ASP A 80 12.02 8.89 9.94
CA ASP A 80 13.20 9.50 10.59
C ASP A 80 14.53 8.84 10.18
N GLY A 81 14.71 8.51 8.89
CA GLY A 81 15.90 7.85 8.37
C GLY A 81 16.07 6.39 8.79
N ARG A 82 15.00 5.76 9.29
CA ARG A 82 14.98 4.35 9.69
C ARG A 82 14.00 3.55 8.84
N LEU A 83 14.36 2.27 8.62
CA LEU A 83 13.48 1.26 8.03
C LEU A 83 12.91 0.37 9.13
N PHE A 84 11.64 -0.01 8.99
CA PHE A 84 10.98 -0.96 9.88
C PHE A 84 10.27 -2.04 9.06
N THR A 85 10.51 -3.30 9.40
CA THR A 85 9.81 -4.44 8.81
C THR A 85 9.79 -5.60 9.81
N MET A 86 9.22 -6.72 9.40
CA MET A 86 9.18 -7.94 10.19
C MET A 86 9.68 -9.12 9.35
N TYR A 87 10.31 -10.08 10.00
CA TYR A 87 10.81 -11.28 9.32
C TYR A 87 10.83 -12.50 10.24
N ARG A 88 11.06 -13.66 9.64
CA ARG A 88 11.32 -14.92 10.33
C ARG A 88 12.57 -15.56 9.73
N VAL A 89 13.47 -16.03 10.57
CA VAL A 89 14.69 -16.70 10.11
C VAL A 89 14.35 -18.11 9.65
N SER A 90 14.77 -18.48 8.44
CA SER A 90 14.76 -19.84 7.92
C SER A 90 16.03 -20.55 8.35
N HIS A 91 15.93 -21.80 8.80
CA HIS A 91 17.10 -22.64 9.03
C HIS A 91 17.41 -23.46 7.76
N GLY A 92 18.46 -23.03 7.03
CA GLY A 92 19.08 -23.74 5.92
C GLY A 92 18.83 -23.18 4.53
N PRO A 93 19.78 -23.35 3.61
CA PRO A 93 19.64 -22.97 2.21
C PRO A 93 18.56 -23.85 1.53
N GLY A 94 17.66 -23.20 0.81
CA GLY A 94 16.62 -23.89 0.03
C GLY A 94 15.25 -24.00 0.68
N GLY A 95 14.97 -23.26 1.77
CA GLY A 95 13.61 -23.17 2.35
C GLY A 95 13.09 -24.46 2.98
N GLY A 96 13.91 -25.47 3.15
CA GLY A 96 13.55 -26.73 3.81
C GLY A 96 13.54 -26.56 5.34
N GLN A 97 12.43 -26.87 5.93
CA GLN A 97 12.10 -26.91 7.36
C GLN A 97 13.27 -27.20 8.32
N PRO A 98 13.23 -26.71 9.59
CA PRO A 98 12.12 -26.00 10.22
C PRO A 98 12.35 -24.49 10.35
N TRP A 99 11.31 -23.70 10.13
CA TRP A 99 11.28 -22.29 10.49
C TRP A 99 11.52 -22.09 12.00
N THR A 100 12.14 -20.99 12.37
CA THR A 100 12.24 -20.64 13.80
C THR A 100 10.84 -20.47 14.39
N PRO A 101 10.59 -20.87 15.64
CA PRO A 101 9.32 -20.66 16.32
C PRO A 101 9.15 -19.19 16.78
N SER A 102 9.75 -18.23 16.10
CA SER A 102 9.73 -16.81 16.46
C SER A 102 9.69 -15.92 15.24
N GLU A 103 9.04 -14.76 15.38
CA GLU A 103 9.10 -13.63 14.46
C GLU A 103 9.93 -12.51 15.06
N THR A 104 10.52 -11.69 14.21
CA THR A 104 11.39 -10.57 14.59
C THR A 104 10.91 -9.29 13.95
N VAL A 105 10.75 -8.26 14.76
CA VAL A 105 10.61 -6.86 14.34
C VAL A 105 12.00 -6.27 14.28
N ILE A 106 12.34 -5.58 13.20
CA ILE A 106 13.66 -4.97 12.99
C ILE A 106 13.53 -3.51 12.61
N ALA A 107 14.42 -2.69 13.18
CA ALA A 107 14.73 -1.35 12.68
C ALA A 107 16.15 -1.31 12.13
N MET A 108 16.30 -0.68 10.99
CA MET A 108 17.59 -0.52 10.30
C MET A 108 17.80 0.96 9.95
N ASP A 109 19.05 1.37 9.84
CA ASP A 109 19.40 2.65 9.24
C ASP A 109 19.07 2.62 7.73
N ALA A 110 18.33 3.61 7.25
CA ALA A 110 17.83 3.63 5.87
C ALA A 110 18.95 3.84 4.84
N ALA A 111 20.03 4.52 5.22
CA ALA A 111 21.15 4.83 4.32
C ALA A 111 22.16 3.68 4.20
N THR A 112 22.29 2.85 5.25
CA THR A 112 23.34 1.81 5.32
C THR A 112 22.82 0.39 5.41
N GLY A 113 21.55 0.19 5.80
CA GLY A 113 20.98 -1.12 6.07
C GLY A 113 21.45 -1.75 7.39
N GLU A 114 22.25 -1.03 8.21
CA GLU A 114 22.71 -1.53 9.49
C GLU A 114 21.56 -1.68 10.49
N THR A 115 21.58 -2.76 11.28
CA THR A 115 20.58 -3.00 12.32
C THR A 115 20.75 -2.00 13.46
N LEU A 116 19.68 -1.25 13.76
CA LEU A 116 19.62 -0.34 14.91
C LEU A 116 19.08 -1.06 16.15
N TRP A 117 18.02 -1.84 16.00
CA TRP A 117 17.48 -2.70 17.04
C TRP A 117 16.65 -3.84 16.45
N GLU A 118 16.47 -4.90 17.21
CA GLU A 118 15.61 -6.06 16.91
C GLU A 118 14.83 -6.49 18.15
N TYR A 119 13.61 -6.99 17.93
CA TYR A 119 12.79 -7.60 18.97
C TYR A 119 12.18 -8.90 18.45
N SER A 120 12.57 -10.02 19.04
CA SER A 120 12.04 -11.34 18.68
C SER A 120 11.05 -11.86 19.71
N TYR A 121 9.98 -12.49 19.24
CA TYR A 121 8.96 -13.09 20.10
C TYR A 121 8.53 -14.46 19.58
N PRO A 122 8.05 -15.37 20.47
CA PRO A 122 7.55 -16.67 20.06
C PRO A 122 6.36 -16.54 19.12
N SER A 123 6.43 -17.17 17.96
CA SER A 123 5.34 -17.19 16.99
C SER A 123 5.34 -18.51 16.23
N ARG A 124 4.23 -19.25 16.32
CA ARG A 124 4.11 -20.56 15.64
C ARG A 124 4.16 -20.38 14.15
N ASN A 125 4.92 -21.23 13.48
CA ASN A 125 4.87 -21.36 12.03
C ASN A 125 3.49 -21.84 11.56
N GLN A 126 2.91 -21.15 10.58
CA GLN A 126 1.63 -21.50 9.93
C GLN A 126 1.79 -21.52 8.39
N ASP A 127 2.90 -22.06 7.90
CA ASP A 127 3.13 -22.17 6.46
C ASP A 127 2.27 -23.28 5.87
N PHE A 128 1.35 -22.88 5.00
CA PHE A 128 0.52 -23.76 4.20
C PHE A 128 0.66 -23.43 2.70
N GLY A 129 1.88 -23.14 2.26
CA GLY A 129 2.21 -22.83 0.86
C GLY A 129 2.24 -21.33 0.53
N GLN A 130 1.92 -20.46 1.50
CA GLN A 130 1.97 -18.99 1.32
C GLN A 130 3.20 -18.36 2.01
N GLY A 131 4.10 -19.18 2.54
CA GLY A 131 5.22 -18.75 3.37
C GLY A 131 4.85 -18.66 4.86
N ALA A 132 5.87 -18.66 5.70
CA ALA A 132 5.72 -18.79 7.15
C ALA A 132 5.25 -17.52 7.87
N GLY A 133 5.10 -16.42 7.16
CA GLY A 133 4.88 -15.09 7.74
C GLY A 133 6.19 -14.47 8.25
N PRO A 134 6.14 -13.28 8.87
CA PRO A 134 4.95 -12.43 9.07
C PRO A 134 4.37 -11.88 7.77
N HIS A 135 3.06 -11.66 7.73
CA HIS A 135 2.35 -11.18 6.55
C HIS A 135 1.86 -9.73 6.68
N ALA A 136 1.58 -9.29 7.89
CA ALA A 136 1.11 -7.93 8.15
C ALA A 136 2.24 -6.91 8.00
N THR A 137 1.89 -5.74 7.49
CA THR A 137 2.80 -4.58 7.46
C THR A 137 2.65 -3.80 8.76
N PRO A 138 3.75 -3.33 9.37
CA PRO A 138 3.69 -2.44 10.51
C PRO A 138 2.96 -1.12 10.22
N LEU A 139 2.68 -0.36 11.28
CA LEU A 139 2.12 0.99 11.21
C LEU A 139 2.90 1.90 12.16
N ILE A 140 3.27 3.10 11.70
CA ILE A 140 3.77 4.16 12.57
C ILE A 140 2.72 5.25 12.67
N VAL A 141 2.26 5.51 13.89
CA VAL A 141 1.30 6.58 14.19
C VAL A 141 1.43 7.01 15.64
N GLY A 142 1.25 8.29 15.94
CA GLY A 142 1.30 8.84 17.30
C GLY A 142 2.63 8.56 18.02
N GLY A 143 3.74 8.52 17.28
CA GLY A 143 5.07 8.22 17.81
C GLY A 143 5.26 6.76 18.26
N ARG A 144 4.46 5.82 17.73
CA ARG A 144 4.50 4.40 18.07
C ARG A 144 4.57 3.53 16.82
N LEU A 145 5.29 2.43 16.93
CA LEU A 145 5.36 1.38 15.90
C LEU A 145 4.45 0.22 16.34
N PHE A 146 3.40 -0.05 15.57
CA PHE A 146 2.47 -1.15 15.76
C PHE A 146 2.83 -2.30 14.83
N THR A 147 2.88 -3.53 15.35
CA THR A 147 3.17 -4.74 14.58
C THR A 147 2.17 -5.84 14.89
N SER A 148 1.76 -6.60 13.87
CA SER A 148 0.84 -7.74 14.01
C SER A 148 1.52 -9.02 13.59
N GLY A 149 1.67 -9.97 14.50
CA GLY A 149 2.27 -11.28 14.25
C GLY A 149 1.31 -12.28 13.62
N THR A 150 1.87 -13.35 13.08
CA THR A 150 1.14 -14.44 12.38
C THR A 150 0.05 -15.11 13.23
N ASN A 151 0.19 -15.15 14.56
CA ASN A 151 -0.81 -15.72 15.49
C ASN A 151 -1.62 -14.63 16.21
N LYS A 152 -1.74 -13.44 15.63
CA LYS A 152 -2.47 -12.30 16.21
C LYS A 152 -1.84 -11.73 17.48
N GLU A 153 -0.51 -11.81 17.59
CA GLU A 153 0.25 -11.04 18.55
C GLU A 153 0.35 -9.59 18.09
N LEU A 154 -0.12 -8.68 18.91
CA LEU A 154 0.01 -7.24 18.69
C LEU A 154 1.08 -6.69 19.63
N HIS A 155 2.14 -6.09 19.08
CA HIS A 155 3.20 -5.44 19.85
C HIS A 155 3.32 -3.98 19.43
N VAL A 156 3.57 -3.13 20.40
CA VAL A 156 3.73 -1.69 20.17
C VAL A 156 5.02 -1.21 20.80
N PHE A 157 5.83 -0.54 19.98
CA PHE A 157 7.17 -0.12 20.36
C PHE A 157 7.35 1.40 20.26
N ASP A 158 8.31 1.90 21.02
CA ASP A 158 8.99 3.14 20.69
C ASP A 158 9.85 2.90 19.43
N PRO A 159 9.60 3.57 18.29
CA PRO A 159 10.32 3.30 17.05
C PRO A 159 11.80 3.68 17.11
N ALA A 160 12.18 4.64 17.96
CA ALA A 160 13.56 5.08 18.07
C ALA A 160 14.46 4.08 18.82
N THR A 161 13.90 3.40 19.84
CA THR A 161 14.66 2.56 20.77
C THR A 161 14.33 1.07 20.69
N GLY A 162 13.22 0.68 20.07
CA GLY A 162 12.70 -0.70 20.10
C GLY A 162 12.13 -1.11 21.47
N THR A 163 11.96 -0.17 22.39
CA THR A 163 11.37 -0.46 23.70
C THR A 163 9.90 -0.87 23.52
N LEU A 164 9.54 -2.05 24.01
CA LEU A 164 8.15 -2.52 24.03
C LEU A 164 7.33 -1.64 24.99
N LEU A 165 6.35 -0.93 24.45
CA LEU A 165 5.46 -0.06 25.24
C LEU A 165 4.30 -0.86 25.82
N TRP A 166 3.68 -1.70 24.99
CA TRP A 166 2.63 -2.64 25.40
C TRP A 166 2.47 -3.75 24.35
N SER A 167 1.81 -4.84 24.75
CA SER A 167 1.45 -5.92 23.83
C SER A 167 0.10 -6.51 24.20
N LYS A 168 -0.58 -7.10 23.21
CA LYS A 168 -1.79 -7.91 23.41
C LYS A 168 -1.79 -9.10 22.48
N ASN A 169 -2.28 -10.23 22.96
CA ASN A 169 -2.62 -11.35 22.10
C ASN A 169 -4.14 -11.33 21.85
N LEU A 170 -4.54 -11.07 20.61
CA LEU A 170 -5.95 -10.90 20.27
C LEU A 170 -6.77 -12.18 20.52
N VAL A 171 -6.14 -13.36 20.48
CA VAL A 171 -6.81 -14.65 20.72
C VAL A 171 -7.04 -14.88 22.22
N THR A 172 -5.96 -14.84 23.00
CA THR A 172 -6.01 -15.25 24.42
C THR A 172 -6.58 -14.18 25.33
N GLU A 173 -6.40 -12.90 24.99
CA GLU A 173 -6.84 -11.77 25.82
C GLU A 173 -8.16 -11.17 25.33
N LEU A 174 -8.42 -11.14 24.01
CA LEU A 174 -9.63 -10.52 23.47
C LEU A 174 -10.64 -11.51 22.89
N GLY A 175 -10.34 -12.83 22.96
CA GLY A 175 -11.25 -13.89 22.53
C GLY A 175 -11.44 -13.97 21.01
N ALA A 176 -10.48 -13.48 20.22
CA ALA A 176 -10.51 -13.63 18.77
C ALA A 176 -10.35 -15.11 18.37
N PRO A 177 -10.97 -15.55 17.26
CA PRO A 177 -10.69 -16.89 16.76
C PRO A 177 -9.22 -16.99 16.35
N PRO A 178 -8.56 -18.15 16.55
CA PRO A 178 -7.16 -18.33 16.18
C PRO A 178 -6.93 -18.24 14.66
N LEU A 179 -7.96 -18.52 13.86
CA LEU A 179 -7.93 -18.40 12.39
C LEU A 179 -8.78 -17.23 11.96
N LEU A 180 -8.33 -16.51 10.94
CA LEU A 180 -9.04 -15.36 10.41
C LEU A 180 -10.13 -15.79 9.43
N ILE A 181 -9.83 -16.77 8.59
CA ILE A 181 -10.67 -17.21 7.47
C ILE A 181 -11.02 -18.69 7.60
N ARG A 182 -12.04 -19.14 6.85
CA ARG A 182 -12.53 -20.54 6.86
C ARG A 182 -11.77 -21.47 5.92
N SER A 183 -10.89 -20.94 5.07
CA SER A 183 -10.16 -21.72 4.09
C SER A 183 -9.34 -22.86 4.72
N MET A 184 -9.15 -23.95 3.99
CA MET A 184 -8.20 -25.01 4.36
C MET A 184 -6.76 -24.52 4.35
N VAL A 185 -6.43 -23.55 3.48
CA VAL A 185 -5.16 -22.83 3.51
C VAL A 185 -5.23 -21.78 4.61
N LYS A 186 -4.30 -21.83 5.53
CA LYS A 186 -4.29 -20.99 6.75
C LYS A 186 -3.01 -20.16 6.81
N PRO A 187 -2.90 -19.10 6.02
CA PRO A 187 -1.65 -18.36 5.86
C PRO A 187 -1.19 -17.60 7.10
N GLY A 188 -1.93 -17.68 8.19
CA GLY A 188 -1.70 -16.87 9.38
C GLY A 188 -2.45 -15.54 9.33
N TYR A 189 -2.15 -14.66 10.29
CA TYR A 189 -2.77 -13.34 10.36
C TYR A 189 -1.96 -12.32 9.56
N GLY A 190 -2.61 -11.68 8.59
CA GLY A 190 -1.95 -10.72 7.69
C GLY A 190 -2.59 -9.32 7.70
N VAL A 191 -3.42 -9.01 8.71
CA VAL A 191 -4.12 -7.74 8.76
C VAL A 191 -3.21 -6.64 9.30
N THR A 192 -3.02 -5.61 8.49
CA THR A 192 -2.33 -4.39 8.85
C THR A 192 -3.26 -3.45 9.63
N PRO A 193 -2.81 -2.85 10.76
CA PRO A 193 -3.61 -1.88 11.48
C PRO A 193 -3.88 -0.62 10.66
N LEU A 194 -5.10 -0.07 10.75
CA LEU A 194 -5.50 1.21 10.15
C LEU A 194 -5.51 2.29 11.24
N PRO A 195 -4.79 3.41 11.09
CA PRO A 195 -4.85 4.51 12.05
C PRO A 195 -6.14 5.31 11.89
N TYR A 196 -6.80 5.60 13.01
CA TYR A 196 -7.95 6.49 13.06
C TYR A 196 -8.02 7.23 14.37
N LYS A 197 -7.86 8.55 14.35
CA LYS A 197 -7.78 9.41 15.56
C LYS A 197 -6.73 8.86 16.53
N ASP A 198 -7.13 8.59 17.77
CA ASP A 198 -6.32 7.98 18.84
C ASP A 198 -6.40 6.44 18.90
N THR A 199 -6.98 5.81 17.87
CA THR A 199 -7.15 4.37 17.76
C THR A 199 -6.42 3.77 16.57
N ILE A 200 -6.27 2.45 16.61
CA ILE A 200 -6.01 1.59 15.44
C ILE A 200 -7.22 0.68 15.23
N ILE A 201 -7.62 0.48 13.97
CA ILE A 201 -8.74 -0.37 13.61
C ILE A 201 -8.24 -1.60 12.87
N MET A 202 -8.76 -2.78 13.24
CA MET A 202 -8.31 -4.06 12.68
C MET A 202 -9.47 -5.02 12.45
N GLN A 203 -9.42 -5.83 11.39
CA GLN A 203 -10.24 -7.01 11.24
C GLN A 203 -9.71 -8.10 12.19
N VAL A 204 -10.51 -8.55 13.12
CA VAL A 204 -10.08 -9.50 14.17
C VAL A 204 -10.84 -10.83 14.06
N GLY A 205 -12.10 -10.77 13.69
CA GLY A 205 -12.99 -11.92 13.54
C GLY A 205 -13.67 -12.35 14.83
N GLY A 206 -14.73 -13.13 14.65
CA GLY A 206 -15.56 -13.65 15.74
C GLY A 206 -16.89 -12.92 15.92
N PRO A 207 -17.87 -13.55 16.58
CA PRO A 207 -19.19 -12.97 16.80
C PRO A 207 -19.11 -11.67 17.60
N GLY A 208 -19.75 -10.60 17.07
CA GLY A 208 -19.77 -9.28 17.70
C GLY A 208 -18.45 -8.51 17.64
N GLN A 209 -17.42 -9.06 17.00
CA GLN A 209 -16.07 -8.48 16.99
C GLN A 209 -15.32 -8.71 15.68
N SER A 210 -16.04 -8.78 14.55
CA SER A 210 -15.37 -8.89 13.24
C SER A 210 -14.33 -7.80 13.06
N VAL A 211 -14.62 -6.59 13.55
CA VAL A 211 -13.70 -5.44 13.55
C VAL A 211 -13.63 -4.86 14.96
N MET A 212 -12.42 -4.43 15.34
CA MET A 212 -12.16 -3.74 16.62
C MET A 212 -11.41 -2.44 16.39
N ALA A 213 -11.70 -1.45 17.23
CA ALA A 213 -10.86 -0.29 17.45
C ALA A 213 -10.18 -0.40 18.82
N LEU A 214 -8.86 -0.29 18.81
CA LEU A 214 -8.02 -0.33 20.02
C LEU A 214 -7.37 1.04 20.20
N ARG A 215 -7.30 1.53 21.45
CA ARG A 215 -6.63 2.78 21.77
C ARG A 215 -5.12 2.66 21.55
N GLN A 216 -4.51 3.62 20.91
CA GLN A 216 -3.08 3.59 20.57
C GLN A 216 -2.17 3.58 21.81
N SER A 217 -2.58 4.19 22.91
CA SER A 217 -1.74 4.35 24.10
C SER A 217 -1.53 3.06 24.90
N ASP A 218 -2.54 2.18 24.93
CA ASP A 218 -2.59 1.05 25.86
C ASP A 218 -3.27 -0.22 25.31
N GLY A 219 -3.81 -0.16 24.08
CA GLY A 219 -4.49 -1.27 23.45
C GLY A 219 -5.85 -1.60 24.05
N GLU A 220 -6.44 -0.71 24.84
CA GLU A 220 -7.79 -0.91 25.35
C GLU A 220 -8.82 -0.84 24.22
N VAL A 221 -9.83 -1.72 24.30
CA VAL A 221 -10.89 -1.80 23.29
C VAL A 221 -11.81 -0.59 23.41
N VAL A 222 -11.86 0.24 22.38
CA VAL A 222 -12.78 1.39 22.29
C VAL A 222 -14.15 0.93 21.82
N TRP A 223 -14.18 0.11 20.75
CA TRP A 223 -15.40 -0.55 20.31
C TRP A 223 -15.10 -1.88 19.60
N ARG A 224 -16.11 -2.75 19.56
CA ARG A 224 -16.14 -4.01 18.80
C ARG A 224 -17.43 -4.05 17.99
N ALA A 225 -17.36 -4.55 16.76
CA ALA A 225 -18.54 -4.58 15.91
C ALA A 225 -18.48 -5.69 14.85
N GLY A 226 -19.67 -6.05 14.38
CA GLY A 226 -19.87 -7.00 13.29
C GLY A 226 -19.84 -8.46 13.71
N SER A 227 -20.60 -9.27 12.96
CA SER A 227 -20.62 -10.74 13.07
C SER A 227 -20.52 -11.36 11.70
N PHE A 228 -19.70 -10.77 10.84
CA PHE A 228 -19.44 -11.21 9.47
C PHE A 228 -18.07 -11.89 9.36
N LEU A 229 -17.89 -12.65 8.29
CA LEU A 229 -16.61 -13.28 7.99
C LEU A 229 -15.62 -12.22 7.54
N VAL A 230 -14.47 -12.22 8.16
CA VAL A 230 -13.37 -11.28 7.86
C VAL A 230 -12.43 -11.84 6.79
N SER A 231 -11.51 -11.03 6.31
CA SER A 231 -10.48 -11.41 5.34
C SER A 231 -9.12 -10.85 5.75
N HIS A 232 -8.10 -11.03 4.92
CA HIS A 232 -6.77 -10.45 5.10
C HIS A 232 -6.65 -9.02 4.58
N SER A 233 -7.69 -8.49 3.93
CA SER A 233 -7.68 -7.13 3.39
C SER A 233 -7.52 -6.11 4.53
N PRO A 234 -6.57 -5.18 4.45
CA PRO A 234 -6.54 -4.05 5.35
C PRO A 234 -7.83 -3.23 5.24
N ALA A 235 -8.30 -2.67 6.33
CA ALA A 235 -9.39 -1.72 6.30
C ALA A 235 -8.91 -0.39 5.69
N GLY A 236 -9.84 0.39 5.12
CA GLY A 236 -9.58 1.70 4.55
C GLY A 236 -10.55 2.76 5.05
N LEU A 237 -10.24 4.02 4.80
CA LEU A 237 -11.15 5.15 5.05
C LEU A 237 -11.45 5.84 3.73
N ILE A 238 -12.72 6.10 3.47
CA ILE A 238 -13.18 6.87 2.32
C ILE A 238 -14.14 7.97 2.77
N SER A 239 -14.22 9.05 1.99
CA SER A 239 -15.22 10.10 2.19
C SER A 239 -16.31 9.95 1.13
N VAL A 240 -17.57 9.81 1.54
CA VAL A 240 -18.71 9.80 0.63
C VAL A 240 -19.53 11.06 0.93
N ASP A 241 -19.51 12.03 0.01
CA ASP A 241 -20.16 13.33 0.18
C ASP A 241 -19.82 14.00 1.54
N GLY A 242 -18.52 13.99 1.90
CA GLY A 242 -18.00 14.57 3.15
C GLY A 242 -18.24 13.73 4.41
N ARG A 243 -18.90 12.58 4.30
CA ARG A 243 -19.09 11.65 5.41
C ARG A 243 -18.04 10.53 5.37
N LEU A 244 -17.27 10.41 6.44
CA LEU A 244 -16.23 9.38 6.54
C LEU A 244 -16.83 8.00 6.79
N HIS A 245 -16.37 7.02 6.02
CA HIS A 245 -16.70 5.60 6.13
C HIS A 245 -15.44 4.77 6.31
N LEU A 246 -15.49 3.84 7.26
CA LEU A 246 -14.54 2.74 7.36
C LEU A 246 -14.95 1.65 6.37
N ILE A 247 -14.09 1.32 5.43
CA ILE A 247 -14.33 0.27 4.45
C ILE A 247 -13.63 -1.01 4.89
N VAL A 248 -14.41 -2.07 4.98
CA VAL A 248 -13.95 -3.41 5.31
C VAL A 248 -14.27 -4.34 4.15
N PHE A 249 -13.24 -4.82 3.48
CA PHE A 249 -13.41 -5.88 2.48
C PHE A 249 -13.41 -7.23 3.22
N ALA A 250 -14.58 -7.65 3.61
CA ALA A 250 -14.83 -8.87 4.37
C ALA A 250 -14.83 -10.12 3.46
N GLY A 251 -14.96 -11.31 4.02
CA GLY A 251 -14.91 -12.56 3.26
C GLY A 251 -16.00 -12.69 2.18
N GLN A 252 -17.18 -12.10 2.40
CA GLN A 252 -18.33 -12.23 1.50
C GLN A 252 -19.01 -10.90 1.15
N ALA A 253 -18.41 -9.78 1.51
CA ALA A 253 -18.96 -8.46 1.23
C ALA A 253 -17.91 -7.36 1.34
N VAL A 254 -18.15 -6.23 0.68
CA VAL A 254 -17.56 -4.94 1.05
C VAL A 254 -18.56 -4.23 1.96
N ILE A 255 -18.08 -3.75 3.10
CA ILE A 255 -18.91 -3.21 4.18
C ILE A 255 -18.43 -1.80 4.51
N GLY A 256 -19.34 -0.83 4.49
CA GLY A 256 -19.11 0.52 4.98
C GLY A 256 -19.60 0.66 6.41
N MET A 257 -18.73 1.09 7.30
CA MET A 257 -19.01 1.22 8.73
C MET A 257 -18.76 2.66 9.20
N ASP A 258 -19.37 3.00 10.31
CA ASP A 258 -19.04 4.20 11.07
C ASP A 258 -17.69 3.99 11.78
N PRO A 259 -16.65 4.79 11.51
CA PRO A 259 -15.34 4.57 12.11
C PRO A 259 -15.28 4.89 13.61
N ASP A 260 -16.20 5.71 14.13
CA ASP A 260 -16.28 6.05 15.57
C ASP A 260 -16.95 4.98 16.43
N THR A 261 -17.86 4.21 15.83
CA THR A 261 -18.71 3.28 16.59
C THR A 261 -18.68 1.84 16.10
N GLY A 262 -18.12 1.60 14.92
CA GLY A 262 -18.17 0.31 14.23
C GLY A 262 -19.55 -0.07 13.67
N ARG A 263 -20.57 0.81 13.76
CA ARG A 263 -21.90 0.52 13.21
C ARG A 263 -21.87 0.35 11.70
N VAL A 264 -22.39 -0.77 11.20
CA VAL A 264 -22.56 -0.99 9.76
C VAL A 264 -23.56 0.02 9.21
N ARG A 265 -23.17 0.74 8.16
CA ARG A 265 -23.99 1.71 7.44
C ARG A 265 -24.56 1.14 6.15
N TRP A 266 -23.75 0.36 5.43
CA TRP A 266 -24.14 -0.32 4.20
C TRP A 266 -23.25 -1.56 3.96
N ALA A 267 -23.69 -2.44 3.09
CA ALA A 267 -22.92 -3.59 2.63
C ALA A 267 -23.29 -3.92 1.20
N HIS A 268 -22.30 -4.41 0.42
CA HIS A 268 -22.48 -4.94 -0.91
C HIS A 268 -21.91 -6.34 -1.00
N ALA A 269 -22.70 -7.31 -1.47
CA ALA A 269 -22.30 -8.71 -1.52
C ALA A 269 -21.17 -8.94 -2.54
N HIS A 270 -20.14 -9.69 -2.13
CA HIS A 270 -19.05 -10.13 -2.98
C HIS A 270 -18.39 -11.38 -2.39
N ASP A 271 -18.69 -12.53 -2.95
CA ASP A 271 -18.19 -13.81 -2.44
C ASP A 271 -16.94 -14.24 -3.22
N ALA A 272 -15.79 -14.29 -2.54
CA ALA A 272 -14.54 -14.81 -3.07
C ALA A 272 -14.45 -16.36 -3.03
N GLY A 273 -15.45 -17.02 -2.43
CA GLY A 273 -15.52 -18.48 -2.28
C GLY A 273 -14.66 -19.07 -1.17
N ASN A 274 -13.62 -18.38 -0.72
CA ASN A 274 -12.65 -18.86 0.26
C ASN A 274 -12.24 -17.81 1.30
N ASP A 275 -12.95 -16.68 1.37
CA ASP A 275 -12.69 -15.53 2.23
C ASP A 275 -11.31 -14.85 2.00
N PHE A 276 -10.61 -15.17 0.91
CA PHE A 276 -9.30 -14.63 0.57
C PHE A 276 -9.42 -13.30 -0.19
N ASN A 277 -9.56 -12.20 0.55
CA ASN A 277 -9.42 -10.85 0.03
C ASN A 277 -8.19 -10.20 0.65
N PHE A 278 -7.36 -9.56 -0.15
CA PHE A 278 -6.08 -8.97 0.25
C PHE A 278 -5.98 -7.50 -0.10
N GLN A 279 -6.75 -7.04 -1.06
CA GLN A 279 -6.70 -5.68 -1.59
C GLN A 279 -7.52 -4.73 -0.74
N VAL A 280 -7.06 -3.48 -0.65
CA VAL A 280 -7.92 -2.39 -0.20
C VAL A 280 -8.79 -1.96 -1.38
N PRO A 281 -10.11 -1.86 -1.23
CA PRO A 281 -10.97 -1.30 -2.26
C PRO A 281 -10.54 0.12 -2.67
N LEU A 282 -10.52 0.39 -3.97
CA LEU A 282 -10.10 1.67 -4.53
C LEU A 282 -11.31 2.58 -4.73
N TYR A 283 -11.31 3.75 -4.12
CA TYR A 283 -12.40 4.70 -4.18
C TYR A 283 -11.93 6.06 -4.67
N ASP A 284 -12.79 6.74 -5.40
CA ASP A 284 -12.60 8.13 -5.78
C ASP A 284 -13.88 8.91 -5.46
N ASP A 285 -13.75 10.05 -4.77
CA ASP A 285 -14.88 10.85 -4.31
C ASP A 285 -15.51 11.69 -5.44
N ASP A 286 -14.79 11.92 -6.52
CA ASP A 286 -15.29 12.70 -7.66
C ASP A 286 -16.37 11.94 -8.42
N ASP A 287 -16.15 10.67 -8.75
CA ASP A 287 -17.12 9.80 -9.44
C ASP A 287 -17.90 8.86 -8.50
N LYS A 288 -17.50 8.79 -7.22
CA LYS A 288 -18.12 7.97 -6.17
C LYS A 288 -18.10 6.47 -6.46
N ILE A 289 -17.14 6.03 -7.25
CA ILE A 289 -17.01 4.63 -7.64
C ILE A 289 -16.01 3.93 -6.72
N LEU A 290 -16.47 2.84 -6.13
CA LEU A 290 -15.65 1.91 -5.36
C LEU A 290 -15.38 0.67 -6.21
N PHE A 291 -14.11 0.46 -6.56
CA PHE A 291 -13.63 -0.74 -7.24
C PHE A 291 -13.02 -1.71 -6.23
N PHE A 292 -13.30 -3.01 -6.38
CA PHE A 292 -12.69 -4.08 -5.60
C PHE A 292 -12.61 -5.38 -6.41
N SER A 293 -11.62 -6.20 -6.06
CA SER A 293 -11.35 -7.44 -6.78
C SER A 293 -10.91 -8.54 -5.82
N SER A 294 -11.29 -9.76 -6.15
CA SER A 294 -10.83 -10.96 -5.48
C SER A 294 -10.25 -11.93 -6.48
N GLY A 295 -9.29 -12.70 -6.03
CA GLY A 295 -8.81 -13.86 -6.76
C GLY A 295 -9.83 -15.00 -6.83
N TYR A 296 -9.38 -16.15 -7.29
CA TYR A 296 -10.14 -17.41 -7.34
C TYR A 296 -11.46 -17.27 -8.11
N ILE A 297 -12.60 -17.20 -7.42
CA ILE A 297 -13.92 -17.11 -8.06
C ILE A 297 -14.58 -15.73 -7.89
N GLY A 298 -14.03 -14.85 -7.07
CA GLY A 298 -14.65 -13.57 -6.72
C GLY A 298 -14.75 -12.58 -7.88
N GLY A 299 -13.72 -12.50 -8.74
CA GLY A 299 -13.70 -11.53 -9.85
C GLY A 299 -13.57 -10.08 -9.37
N SER A 300 -13.88 -9.15 -10.28
CA SER A 300 -13.84 -7.71 -10.02
C SER A 300 -15.21 -7.08 -10.14
N ARG A 301 -15.46 -6.03 -9.34
CA ARG A 301 -16.67 -5.22 -9.35
C ARG A 301 -16.35 -3.74 -9.25
N ALA A 302 -17.22 -2.93 -9.82
CA ALA A 302 -17.36 -1.54 -9.46
C ALA A 302 -18.78 -1.26 -9.00
N ILE A 303 -18.90 -0.52 -7.91
CA ILE A 303 -20.18 -0.02 -7.40
C ILE A 303 -20.12 1.48 -7.26
N ARG A 304 -21.25 2.15 -7.45
CA ARG A 304 -21.39 3.56 -7.09
C ARG A 304 -21.99 3.68 -5.70
N LEU A 305 -21.42 4.55 -4.88
CA LEU A 305 -21.96 4.90 -3.57
C LEU A 305 -22.82 6.14 -3.70
N VAL A 306 -24.10 6.03 -3.41
CA VAL A 306 -25.08 7.12 -3.55
C VAL A 306 -25.61 7.46 -2.16
N LEU A 307 -25.36 8.70 -1.72
CA LEU A 307 -25.91 9.20 -0.46
C LEU A 307 -27.32 9.76 -0.69
N ASP A 308 -28.30 9.22 0.02
CA ASP A 308 -29.67 9.74 0.09
C ASP A 308 -30.00 10.06 1.56
N GLY A 309 -30.03 11.34 1.90
CA GLY A 309 -30.14 11.77 3.29
C GLY A 309 -28.97 11.21 4.14
N ASP A 310 -29.28 10.35 5.11
CA ASP A 310 -28.30 9.70 5.98
C ASP A 310 -27.92 8.28 5.55
N VAL A 311 -28.54 7.78 4.47
CA VAL A 311 -28.38 6.40 4.00
C VAL A 311 -27.48 6.38 2.76
N VAL A 312 -26.47 5.51 2.75
CA VAL A 312 -25.69 5.21 1.56
C VAL A 312 -26.26 3.96 0.88
N HIS A 313 -26.62 4.09 -0.36
CA HIS A 313 -27.02 3.01 -1.24
C HIS A 313 -25.86 2.58 -2.12
N THR A 314 -25.83 1.32 -2.50
CA THR A 314 -24.82 0.77 -3.42
C THR A 314 -25.50 0.40 -4.74
N GLU A 315 -25.02 0.93 -5.84
CA GLU A 315 -25.45 0.61 -7.21
C GLU A 315 -24.34 -0.18 -7.90
N GLU A 316 -24.58 -1.45 -8.28
CA GLU A 316 -23.62 -2.21 -9.06
C GLU A 316 -23.55 -1.65 -10.47
N LEU A 317 -22.36 -1.19 -10.88
CA LEU A 317 -22.12 -0.72 -12.24
C LEU A 317 -21.79 -1.89 -13.16
N TRP A 318 -20.92 -2.78 -12.72
CA TRP A 318 -20.56 -3.99 -13.45
C TRP A 318 -19.90 -5.04 -12.55
N TYR A 319 -19.88 -6.28 -13.07
CA TYR A 319 -19.17 -7.43 -12.51
C TYR A 319 -18.51 -8.26 -13.62
N ASP A 320 -17.19 -8.50 -13.51
CA ASP A 320 -16.47 -9.45 -14.37
C ASP A 320 -15.81 -10.55 -13.52
N PRO A 321 -16.32 -11.80 -13.60
CA PRO A 321 -15.74 -12.94 -12.85
C PRO A 321 -14.39 -13.40 -13.38
N ARG A 322 -13.94 -12.91 -14.55
CA ARG A 322 -12.66 -13.30 -15.15
C ARG A 322 -11.54 -12.32 -14.86
N LEU A 323 -11.85 -11.05 -14.60
CA LEU A 323 -10.88 -10.07 -14.15
C LEU A 323 -10.60 -10.31 -12.67
N ARG A 324 -9.39 -10.77 -12.31
CA ARG A 324 -9.05 -11.24 -10.97
C ARG A 324 -7.67 -10.74 -10.56
N PHE A 325 -7.62 -9.75 -9.72
CA PHE A 325 -6.39 -9.31 -9.09
C PHE A 325 -6.18 -10.10 -7.80
N THR A 326 -5.16 -10.96 -7.78
CA THR A 326 -4.95 -11.93 -6.70
C THR A 326 -3.69 -11.57 -5.91
N PHE A 327 -3.78 -11.44 -4.60
CA PHE A 327 -2.72 -11.14 -3.62
C PHE A 327 -2.11 -9.73 -3.68
N LEU A 328 -2.17 -9.05 -4.80
CA LEU A 328 -1.44 -7.83 -5.07
C LEU A 328 -2.41 -6.68 -5.32
N ASN A 329 -1.97 -5.46 -5.09
CA ASN A 329 -2.83 -4.28 -5.20
C ASN A 329 -2.79 -3.71 -6.62
N PRO A 330 -3.95 -3.46 -7.24
CA PRO A 330 -4.04 -2.64 -8.43
C PRO A 330 -3.85 -1.15 -8.09
N LEU A 331 -3.60 -0.34 -9.12
CA LEU A 331 -3.56 1.12 -9.05
C LEU A 331 -4.78 1.70 -9.76
N ARG A 332 -5.41 2.70 -9.15
CA ARG A 332 -6.39 3.53 -9.83
C ARG A 332 -5.73 4.84 -10.23
N ILE A 333 -5.65 5.11 -11.54
CA ILE A 333 -5.11 6.34 -12.10
C ILE A 333 -6.18 6.95 -12.99
N GLY A 334 -6.82 8.02 -12.53
CA GLY A 334 -7.98 8.61 -13.19
C GLY A 334 -9.13 7.59 -13.34
N ASP A 335 -9.65 7.49 -14.57
CA ASP A 335 -10.78 6.62 -14.89
C ASP A 335 -10.40 5.14 -15.07
N PHE A 336 -9.13 4.76 -14.86
CA PHE A 336 -8.67 3.41 -15.12
C PHE A 336 -8.07 2.74 -13.88
N VAL A 337 -8.33 1.44 -13.79
CA VAL A 337 -7.66 0.54 -12.85
C VAL A 337 -6.65 -0.30 -13.63
N TYR A 338 -5.40 -0.28 -13.17
CA TYR A 338 -4.29 -1.05 -13.70
C TYR A 338 -3.88 -2.13 -12.72
N GLY A 339 -3.67 -3.35 -13.20
CA GLY A 339 -3.25 -4.44 -12.33
C GLY A 339 -2.96 -5.73 -13.10
N THR A 340 -2.22 -6.62 -12.48
CA THR A 340 -1.91 -7.93 -13.04
C THR A 340 -3.01 -8.93 -12.67
N SER A 341 -3.74 -9.40 -13.68
CA SER A 341 -4.84 -10.36 -13.53
C SER A 341 -4.34 -11.79 -13.80
N GLY A 342 -4.55 -12.68 -12.86
CA GLY A 342 -4.17 -14.08 -12.96
C GLY A 342 -4.14 -14.78 -11.60
N GLN A 343 -4.11 -16.13 -11.63
CA GLN A 343 -4.05 -16.96 -10.42
C GLN A 343 -2.72 -17.74 -10.29
N SER A 344 -1.89 -17.68 -11.30
CA SER A 344 -0.60 -18.36 -11.38
C SER A 344 0.52 -17.36 -11.67
N ALA A 345 1.76 -17.83 -11.68
CA ALA A 345 2.95 -17.02 -11.98
C ALA A 345 2.84 -16.23 -13.28
N THR A 346 2.12 -16.72 -14.28
CA THR A 346 1.85 -15.94 -15.51
C THR A 346 0.59 -15.11 -15.32
N ALA A 347 0.72 -13.80 -15.33
CA ALA A 347 -0.39 -12.86 -15.24
C ALA A 347 -0.47 -11.97 -16.49
N ILE A 348 -1.54 -11.25 -16.60
CA ILE A 348 -1.79 -10.29 -17.70
C ILE A 348 -1.98 -8.92 -17.05
N LEU A 349 -1.12 -7.98 -17.37
CA LEU A 349 -1.31 -6.58 -16.97
C LEU A 349 -2.45 -5.99 -17.81
N THR A 350 -3.43 -5.40 -17.14
CA THR A 350 -4.64 -4.88 -17.78
C THR A 350 -4.86 -3.43 -17.41
N ALA A 351 -5.44 -2.65 -18.33
CA ALA A 351 -6.12 -1.39 -18.04
C ALA A 351 -7.63 -1.60 -18.20
N THR A 352 -8.38 -1.33 -17.15
CA THR A 352 -9.84 -1.49 -17.13
C THR A 352 -10.47 -0.16 -16.73
N HIS A 353 -11.42 0.32 -17.55
CA HIS A 353 -12.16 1.55 -17.26
C HIS A 353 -13.09 1.31 -16.06
N VAL A 354 -12.93 2.11 -15.01
CA VAL A 354 -13.54 1.85 -13.70
C VAL A 354 -15.08 1.88 -13.73
N ALA A 355 -15.66 2.80 -14.51
CA ALA A 355 -17.11 2.97 -14.55
C ALA A 355 -17.82 1.95 -15.45
N SER A 356 -17.20 1.46 -16.52
CA SER A 356 -17.83 0.54 -17.48
C SER A 356 -17.37 -0.92 -17.37
N GLY A 357 -16.21 -1.18 -16.74
CA GLY A 357 -15.57 -2.49 -16.74
C GLY A 357 -14.92 -2.88 -18.07
N GLU A 358 -14.93 -1.99 -19.05
CA GLU A 358 -14.31 -2.23 -20.34
C GLU A 358 -12.79 -2.30 -20.22
N THR A 359 -12.20 -3.38 -20.72
CA THR A 359 -10.74 -3.50 -20.78
C THR A 359 -10.21 -2.77 -22.00
N ALA A 360 -9.46 -1.70 -21.80
CA ALA A 360 -8.86 -0.91 -22.87
C ALA A 360 -7.72 -1.68 -23.56
N TRP A 361 -6.86 -2.31 -22.78
CA TRP A 361 -5.77 -3.15 -23.30
C TRP A 361 -5.35 -4.25 -22.32
N ARG A 362 -4.59 -5.23 -22.85
CA ARG A 362 -3.99 -6.35 -22.12
C ARG A 362 -2.56 -6.54 -22.61
N ALA A 363 -1.61 -6.60 -21.67
CA ALA A 363 -0.20 -6.86 -21.94
C ALA A 363 0.24 -8.17 -21.30
N ARG A 364 0.96 -9.00 -22.08
CA ARG A 364 1.57 -10.27 -21.64
C ARG A 364 3.06 -10.04 -21.33
N GLY A 365 3.67 -11.01 -20.65
CA GLY A 365 5.09 -10.96 -20.30
C GLY A 365 5.34 -10.49 -18.87
N PHE A 366 4.29 -10.44 -18.05
CA PHE A 366 4.34 -10.12 -16.64
C PHE A 366 3.97 -11.33 -15.80
N SER A 367 4.57 -11.42 -14.63
CA SER A 367 4.06 -12.23 -13.53
C SER A 367 3.10 -11.38 -12.66
N ARG A 368 2.60 -11.92 -11.57
CA ARG A 368 1.83 -11.12 -10.61
C ARG A 368 2.73 -10.04 -10.03
N ALA A 369 2.29 -8.78 -10.02
CA ALA A 369 3.12 -7.65 -9.60
C ALA A 369 2.44 -6.77 -8.57
N SER A 370 3.17 -6.43 -7.52
CA SER A 370 2.88 -5.30 -6.64
C SER A 370 3.27 -4.00 -7.35
N MET A 371 2.47 -2.96 -7.19
CA MET A 371 2.66 -1.73 -7.96
C MET A 371 2.70 -0.50 -7.05
N LEU A 372 3.59 0.44 -7.39
CA LEU A 372 3.64 1.81 -6.89
C LEU A 372 3.50 2.79 -8.05
N PHE A 373 2.95 3.97 -7.81
CA PHE A 373 2.91 5.04 -8.80
C PHE A 373 3.56 6.32 -8.28
N ALA A 374 4.50 6.85 -9.04
CA ALA A 374 5.21 8.08 -8.75
C ALA A 374 5.74 8.71 -10.05
N ASP A 375 5.83 10.04 -10.11
CA ASP A 375 6.45 10.78 -11.22
C ASP A 375 5.90 10.38 -12.61
N GLY A 376 4.60 10.11 -12.71
CA GLY A 376 3.96 9.65 -13.95
C GLY A 376 4.34 8.23 -14.39
N LYS A 377 5.01 7.45 -13.55
CA LYS A 377 5.51 6.11 -13.81
C LYS A 377 4.99 5.12 -12.78
N ALA A 378 4.78 3.88 -13.17
CA ALA A 378 4.53 2.78 -12.25
C ALA A 378 5.80 1.93 -12.09
N ILE A 379 6.08 1.58 -10.85
CA ILE A 379 7.14 0.65 -10.45
C ILE A 379 6.46 -0.67 -10.12
N LEU A 380 6.80 -1.73 -10.85
CA LEU A 380 6.26 -3.07 -10.68
C LEU A 380 7.32 -3.96 -10.02
N MET A 381 6.97 -4.55 -8.87
CA MET A 381 7.75 -5.65 -8.28
C MET A 381 7.01 -6.94 -8.57
N GLU A 382 7.55 -7.72 -9.47
CA GLU A 382 6.95 -8.96 -9.94
C GLU A 382 7.28 -10.13 -8.99
N GLU A 383 6.39 -11.10 -8.87
CA GLU A 383 6.55 -12.20 -7.90
C GLU A 383 7.73 -13.12 -8.18
N ASP A 384 8.18 -13.19 -9.44
CA ASP A 384 9.37 -13.93 -9.87
C ASP A 384 10.68 -13.16 -9.68
N GLY A 385 10.60 -11.92 -9.19
CA GLY A 385 11.74 -11.12 -8.78
C GLY A 385 12.15 -10.01 -9.74
N ASP A 386 11.46 -9.85 -10.85
CA ASP A 386 11.73 -8.77 -11.79
C ASP A 386 11.20 -7.42 -11.27
N LEU A 387 12.02 -6.40 -11.42
CA LEU A 387 11.67 -4.99 -11.17
C LEU A 387 11.50 -4.27 -12.48
N SER A 388 10.30 -3.74 -12.74
CA SER A 388 9.98 -3.02 -13.96
C SER A 388 9.57 -1.58 -13.70
N LEU A 389 10.02 -0.66 -14.55
CA LEU A 389 9.57 0.74 -14.63
C LEU A 389 8.74 0.90 -15.89
N VAL A 390 7.52 1.38 -15.76
CA VAL A 390 6.59 1.49 -16.88
C VAL A 390 5.80 2.79 -16.86
N ARG A 391 5.37 3.28 -18.01
CA ARG A 391 4.29 4.25 -18.12
C ARG A 391 2.99 3.55 -18.44
N LEU A 392 1.97 3.86 -17.65
CA LEU A 392 0.61 3.35 -17.83
C LEU A 392 -0.25 4.47 -18.40
N ALA A 393 -0.91 4.21 -19.53
CA ALA A 393 -1.86 5.12 -20.14
C ALA A 393 -3.14 4.37 -20.57
N PRO A 394 -4.28 5.08 -20.76
CA PRO A 394 -5.51 4.45 -21.22
C PRO A 394 -5.38 3.72 -22.56
N ASP A 395 -4.50 4.21 -23.43
CA ASP A 395 -4.27 3.72 -24.80
C ASP A 395 -3.09 2.74 -24.91
N GLY A 396 -2.33 2.50 -23.83
CA GLY A 396 -1.23 1.56 -23.89
C GLY A 396 -0.29 1.54 -22.69
N LEU A 397 0.72 0.70 -22.82
CA LEU A 397 1.81 0.50 -21.88
C LEU A 397 3.14 0.77 -22.59
N GLU A 398 4.01 1.54 -21.96
CA GLU A 398 5.41 1.69 -22.34
C GLU A 398 6.31 1.11 -21.23
N THR A 399 7.08 0.08 -21.54
CA THR A 399 8.11 -0.43 -20.62
C THR A 399 9.38 0.38 -20.80
N LEU A 400 9.80 1.11 -19.77
CA LEU A 400 10.98 1.97 -19.75
C LEU A 400 12.25 1.19 -19.40
N ALA A 401 12.14 0.28 -18.44
CA ALA A 401 13.23 -0.58 -18.01
C ALA A 401 12.69 -1.82 -17.28
N THR A 402 13.44 -2.91 -17.34
CA THR A 402 13.20 -4.14 -16.55
C THR A 402 14.55 -4.71 -16.17
N THR A 403 14.66 -5.20 -14.93
CA THR A 403 15.87 -5.86 -14.42
C THR A 403 15.47 -7.00 -13.47
N PRO A 404 16.12 -8.17 -13.56
CA PRO A 404 16.00 -9.19 -12.52
C PRO A 404 16.64 -8.66 -11.23
N LEU A 405 15.86 -8.57 -10.16
CA LEU A 405 16.30 -8.05 -8.88
C LEU A 405 16.45 -9.17 -7.84
N PHE A 406 15.51 -10.10 -7.80
CA PHE A 406 15.48 -11.18 -6.81
C PHE A 406 15.37 -12.56 -7.44
N ASP A 407 15.91 -13.56 -6.73
CA ASP A 407 15.89 -14.97 -7.16
C ASP A 407 14.79 -15.78 -6.46
N THR A 408 14.12 -15.19 -5.45
CA THR A 408 13.03 -15.82 -4.72
C THR A 408 11.74 -15.01 -4.79
N THR A 409 10.65 -15.59 -4.31
CA THR A 409 9.33 -14.94 -4.40
C THR A 409 9.32 -13.55 -3.75
N ALA A 410 8.99 -12.51 -4.53
CA ALA A 410 8.91 -11.12 -4.13
C ALA A 410 7.46 -10.62 -4.06
N TRP A 411 6.72 -11.04 -3.04
CA TRP A 411 5.32 -10.61 -2.83
C TRP A 411 5.17 -9.34 -2.00
N THR A 412 6.27 -8.79 -1.52
CA THR A 412 6.24 -7.58 -0.73
C THR A 412 6.17 -6.35 -1.63
N VAL A 413 5.17 -5.49 -1.40
CA VAL A 413 5.13 -4.19 -2.08
C VAL A 413 6.38 -3.40 -1.71
N PRO A 414 7.12 -2.87 -2.69
CA PRO A 414 8.26 -2.01 -2.40
C PRO A 414 7.82 -0.68 -1.80
N THR A 415 8.77 0.04 -1.22
CA THR A 415 8.56 1.34 -0.58
C THR A 415 9.43 2.38 -1.24
N LEU A 416 8.86 3.50 -1.65
CA LEU A 416 9.56 4.61 -2.31
C LEU A 416 9.54 5.86 -1.43
N VAL A 417 10.73 6.36 -1.09
CA VAL A 417 10.89 7.61 -0.33
C VAL A 417 11.92 8.49 -1.04
N GLY A 418 11.48 9.65 -1.49
CA GLY A 418 12.28 10.37 -2.47
C GLY A 418 12.50 9.49 -3.70
N THR A 419 13.75 9.37 -4.15
CA THR A 419 14.13 8.47 -5.25
C THR A 419 14.66 7.12 -4.78
N MET A 420 14.71 6.89 -3.47
CA MET A 420 15.17 5.64 -2.88
C MET A 420 14.04 4.60 -2.83
N LEU A 421 14.26 3.47 -3.50
CA LEU A 421 13.38 2.31 -3.44
C LEU A 421 13.95 1.28 -2.46
N TYR A 422 13.12 0.85 -1.52
CA TYR A 422 13.41 -0.27 -0.64
C TYR A 422 12.52 -1.45 -1.03
N ALA A 423 13.14 -2.58 -1.33
CA ALA A 423 12.45 -3.80 -1.74
C ALA A 423 13.01 -5.02 -1.01
N ARG A 424 12.21 -6.08 -0.93
CA ARG A 424 12.63 -7.34 -0.34
C ARG A 424 11.94 -8.53 -0.99
N ASP A 425 12.62 -9.65 -0.96
CA ASP A 425 12.05 -10.98 -1.16
C ASP A 425 12.01 -11.77 0.17
N ARG A 426 12.12 -13.08 0.10
CA ARG A 426 12.14 -13.98 1.26
C ARG A 426 13.53 -14.17 1.88
N GLU A 427 14.59 -13.66 1.27
CA GLU A 427 15.98 -13.93 1.65
C GLU A 427 16.80 -12.66 1.88
N ARG A 428 16.47 -11.56 1.19
CA ARG A 428 17.23 -10.32 1.28
C ARG A 428 16.36 -9.07 1.18
N ILE A 429 16.94 -7.95 1.63
CA ILE A 429 16.41 -6.60 1.48
C ILE A 429 17.46 -5.73 0.79
N VAL A 430 17.00 -4.82 -0.07
CA VAL A 430 17.86 -3.94 -0.86
C VAL A 430 17.36 -2.50 -0.81
N ALA A 431 18.31 -1.55 -0.97
CA ALA A 431 18.03 -0.15 -1.25
C ALA A 431 18.59 0.23 -2.62
N LEU A 432 17.75 0.79 -3.48
CA LEU A 432 18.08 1.16 -4.86
C LEU A 432 17.85 2.65 -5.07
N GLU A 433 18.73 3.30 -5.82
CA GLU A 433 18.54 4.69 -6.26
C GLU A 433 17.86 4.71 -7.63
N LEU A 434 16.62 5.23 -7.69
CA LEU A 434 15.84 5.35 -8.93
C LEU A 434 15.89 6.74 -9.55
N GLY A 435 16.59 7.70 -8.95
CA GLY A 435 16.69 9.07 -9.44
C GLY A 435 17.44 9.18 -10.76
N ALA A 436 17.08 10.20 -11.56
CA ALA A 436 17.83 10.59 -12.73
C ALA A 436 19.24 11.06 -12.31
N ARG A 437 20.27 10.58 -13.00
CA ARG A 437 21.67 10.99 -12.83
C ARG A 437 22.06 12.05 -13.83
#